data_56c80d9e181ab89cb12da7733a90d2b9
#
_entry.id   56c80d9e181ab89cb12da7733a90d2b9
#
_cell.length_a   1.000
_cell.length_b   1.000
_cell.length_c   1.000
_cell.angle_alpha   90.00
_cell.angle_beta   90.00
_cell.angle_gamma   90.00
#
_symmetry.space_group_name_H-M   'P 1'
#
loop_
_entity.id
_entity.type
_entity.pdbx_description
1 polymer ?
#
loop_
_entity_poly.entity_id
_entity_poly.type
_entity_poly.pdbx_seq_one_letter_code
_entity_poly.pdbx_strand_id
1 'polypeptide(L)'
;RQILSMRYISVFREDNSNSIEYPNYNILNFKYISANSSVEKAFNFKSDFQINKDFIKSSITFNYRNYYKTNRQYNVRLFVGKFIKNNTKDDYFSFSSFRARDYLFSTNLLGRSENSGFYSQQYIGSEGGFKSKINYEYANDYIISLNSGITVWQWIEGYTGISAIKNLNEDLNFQYESGIRLNLFTDYFELYFPIYSSLGNELNQ
;
A
#
# COMPACT_ATOMS: atom_id res chain seq x y z
N ARG A 1 -4.65 -21.70 3.66
CA ARG A 1 -4.09 -21.32 4.96
C ARG A 1 -4.93 -20.20 5.56
N GLN A 2 -5.26 -20.30 6.85
CA GLN A 2 -5.97 -19.24 7.58
C GLN A 2 -5.15 -18.88 8.82
N ILE A 3 -5.06 -17.58 9.12
CA ILE A 3 -4.32 -17.05 10.28
C ILE A 3 -5.18 -15.97 10.91
N LEU A 4 -5.42 -16.09 12.21
CA LEU A 4 -5.96 -15.02 13.05
C LEU A 4 -4.85 -14.57 14.00
N SER A 5 -4.58 -13.29 14.08
CA SER A 5 -3.58 -12.73 14.97
C SER A 5 -4.11 -11.51 15.70
N MET A 6 -3.68 -11.36 16.95
CA MET A 6 -3.91 -10.20 17.79
C MET A 6 -2.56 -9.71 18.29
N ARG A 7 -2.29 -8.42 18.16
CA ARG A 7 -1.05 -7.78 18.62
C ARG A 7 -1.36 -6.52 19.39
N TYR A 8 -0.62 -6.32 20.47
CA TYR A 8 -0.56 -5.04 21.16
C TYR A 8 0.80 -4.40 20.90
N ILE A 9 0.79 -3.17 20.41
CA ILE A 9 1.98 -2.42 20.06
C ILE A 9 2.00 -1.16 20.91
N SER A 10 3.09 -0.97 21.65
CA SER A 10 3.33 0.21 22.48
C SER A 10 4.63 0.86 22.05
N VAL A 11 4.58 2.12 21.68
CA VAL A 11 5.73 2.88 21.20
C VAL A 11 5.91 4.10 22.09
N PHE A 12 7.09 4.16 22.72
CA PHE A 12 7.57 5.30 23.48
C PHE A 12 8.85 5.80 22.81
N ARG A 13 8.91 7.09 22.56
CA ARG A 13 10.07 7.76 21.99
C ARG A 13 10.55 8.81 22.97
N GLU A 14 11.87 8.90 23.13
CA GLU A 14 12.49 9.99 23.85
C GLU A 14 12.50 11.23 22.96
N ASP A 15 12.16 12.38 23.54
CA ASP A 15 12.18 13.68 22.86
C ASP A 15 13.64 14.07 22.60
N ASN A 16 14.12 13.86 21.39
CA ASN A 16 15.35 14.46 20.91
C ASN A 16 15.01 15.82 20.28
N SER A 17 15.53 16.88 20.85
CA SER A 17 15.24 18.30 20.58
C SER A 17 15.45 18.78 19.12
N ASN A 18 15.87 17.91 18.21
CA ASN A 18 16.17 18.22 16.81
C ASN A 18 15.46 17.31 15.78
N SER A 19 14.50 16.50 16.17
CA SER A 19 13.83 15.57 15.26
C SER A 19 12.35 15.89 15.12
N ILE A 20 11.79 15.53 13.97
CA ILE A 20 10.34 15.53 13.72
C ILE A 20 9.67 14.76 14.86
N GLU A 21 8.76 15.42 15.57
CA GLU A 21 8.06 14.88 16.71
C GLU A 21 7.09 13.77 16.26
N TYR A 22 7.51 12.51 16.40
CA TYR A 22 6.63 11.38 16.15
C TYR A 22 5.83 11.04 17.40
N PRO A 23 4.53 10.73 17.29
CA PRO A 23 3.68 10.49 18.46
C PRO A 23 4.07 9.22 19.21
N ASN A 24 3.89 9.26 20.54
CA ASN A 24 3.83 8.07 21.38
C ASN A 24 2.44 7.45 21.27
N TYR A 25 2.36 6.13 21.12
CA TYR A 25 1.06 5.48 20.89
C TYR A 25 0.99 4.04 21.37
N ASN A 26 -0.24 3.61 21.61
CA ASN A 26 -0.60 2.23 21.91
C ASN A 26 -1.67 1.79 20.91
N ILE A 27 -1.47 0.68 20.22
CA ILE A 27 -2.40 0.16 19.24
C ILE A 27 -2.70 -1.30 19.54
N LEU A 28 -3.98 -1.64 19.60
CA LEU A 28 -4.47 -3.02 19.54
C LEU A 28 -4.82 -3.34 18.09
N ASN A 29 -4.16 -4.34 17.52
CA ASN A 29 -4.33 -4.74 16.15
C ASN A 29 -4.84 -6.18 16.03
N PHE A 30 -5.95 -6.36 15.34
CA PHE A 30 -6.52 -7.65 14.96
C PHE A 30 -6.34 -7.85 13.47
N LYS A 31 -5.80 -8.99 13.08
CA LYS A 31 -5.57 -9.32 11.68
C LYS A 31 -6.06 -10.72 11.37
N TYR A 32 -6.84 -10.84 10.30
CA TYR A 32 -7.23 -12.10 9.71
C TYR A 32 -6.66 -12.22 8.30
N ILE A 33 -6.05 -13.35 7.99
CA ILE A 33 -5.51 -13.65 6.67
C ILE A 33 -6.09 -15.00 6.23
N SER A 34 -6.63 -15.04 5.02
CA SER A 34 -7.01 -16.28 4.34
C SER A 34 -6.33 -16.32 2.97
N ALA A 35 -5.50 -17.31 2.74
CA ALA A 35 -4.72 -17.42 1.51
C ALA A 35 -4.79 -18.82 0.93
N ASN A 36 -4.88 -18.89 -0.39
CA ASN A 36 -4.66 -20.07 -1.21
C ASN A 36 -3.52 -19.78 -2.18
N SER A 37 -2.49 -20.61 -2.16
CA SER A 37 -1.30 -20.51 -3.01
C SER A 37 -1.22 -21.66 -4.00
N SER A 38 -2.27 -21.88 -4.78
CA SER A 38 -2.21 -22.78 -5.93
C SER A 38 -1.24 -22.23 -6.99
N VAL A 39 -0.56 -23.11 -7.73
CA VAL A 39 0.40 -22.71 -8.76
C VAL A 39 -0.27 -21.85 -9.83
N GLU A 40 -1.45 -22.23 -10.29
CA GLU A 40 -2.15 -21.52 -11.36
C GLU A 40 -2.96 -20.32 -10.84
N LYS A 41 -3.61 -20.48 -9.69
CA LYS A 41 -4.53 -19.48 -9.13
C LYS A 41 -4.20 -19.25 -7.66
N ALA A 42 -3.80 -18.07 -7.32
CA ALA A 42 -3.55 -17.68 -5.95
C ALA A 42 -4.46 -16.54 -5.53
N PHE A 43 -4.97 -16.60 -4.32
CA PHE A 43 -5.62 -15.46 -3.71
C PHE A 43 -5.15 -15.27 -2.27
N ASN A 44 -5.19 -14.01 -1.84
CA ASN A 44 -4.91 -13.61 -0.48
C ASN A 44 -5.95 -12.58 -0.06
N PHE A 45 -6.72 -12.92 0.96
CA PHE A 45 -7.64 -12.02 1.63
C PHE A 45 -7.05 -11.65 2.99
N LYS A 46 -6.95 -10.36 3.27
CA LYS A 46 -6.49 -9.83 4.56
C LYS A 46 -7.51 -8.82 5.06
N SER A 47 -7.95 -8.99 6.31
CA SER A 47 -8.70 -7.99 7.07
C SER A 47 -7.84 -7.52 8.24
N ASP A 48 -7.81 -6.23 8.46
CA ASP A 48 -7.02 -5.58 9.51
C ASP A 48 -7.90 -4.60 10.26
N PHE A 49 -7.90 -4.68 11.60
CA PHE A 49 -8.68 -3.81 12.47
C PHE A 49 -7.77 -3.27 13.56
N GLN A 50 -7.76 -1.96 13.74
CA GLN A 50 -6.86 -1.26 14.65
C GLN A 50 -7.65 -0.34 15.56
N ILE A 51 -7.31 -0.40 16.84
CA ILE A 51 -7.90 0.42 17.90
C ILE A 51 -6.79 1.18 18.61
N ASN A 52 -6.95 2.48 18.68
CA ASN A 52 -6.14 3.41 19.48
C ASN A 52 -7.09 4.37 20.21
N LYS A 53 -6.61 5.12 21.20
CA LYS A 53 -7.43 6.12 21.91
C LYS A 53 -8.01 7.19 20.98
N ASP A 54 -7.23 7.57 19.93
CA ASP A 54 -7.55 8.67 19.03
C ASP A 54 -8.22 8.19 17.74
N PHE A 55 -8.09 6.89 17.36
CA PHE A 55 -8.71 6.36 16.17
C PHE A 55 -9.16 4.91 16.28
N ILE A 56 -10.14 4.56 15.46
CA ILE A 56 -10.53 3.18 15.15
C ILE A 56 -10.58 3.09 13.63
N LYS A 57 -9.82 2.16 13.04
CA LYS A 57 -9.84 1.96 11.60
C LYS A 57 -9.87 0.49 11.21
N SER A 58 -10.45 0.23 10.06
CA SER A 58 -10.57 -1.10 9.48
C SER A 58 -10.11 -1.07 8.03
N SER A 59 -9.50 -2.15 7.58
CA SER A 59 -9.18 -2.32 6.17
C SER A 59 -9.32 -3.75 5.70
N ILE A 60 -9.57 -3.90 4.40
CA ILE A 60 -9.63 -5.17 3.69
C ILE A 60 -8.72 -5.08 2.48
N THR A 61 -7.89 -6.09 2.29
CA THR A 61 -7.08 -6.27 1.08
C THR A 61 -7.43 -7.61 0.46
N PHE A 62 -7.73 -7.61 -0.82
CA PHE A 62 -7.90 -8.81 -1.61
C PHE A 62 -6.92 -8.79 -2.77
N ASN A 63 -6.05 -9.80 -2.85
CA ASN A 63 -5.13 -9.98 -3.95
C ASN A 63 -5.51 -11.27 -4.67
N TYR A 64 -5.56 -11.21 -6.01
CA TYR A 64 -5.82 -12.34 -6.88
C TYR A 64 -4.79 -12.39 -7.98
N ARG A 65 -4.23 -13.57 -8.24
CA ARG A 65 -3.29 -13.83 -9.33
C ARG A 65 -3.72 -15.09 -10.06
N ASN A 66 -3.69 -15.05 -11.37
CA ASN A 66 -3.94 -16.23 -12.21
C ASN A 66 -2.96 -16.28 -13.37
N TYR A 67 -2.33 -17.44 -13.56
CA TYR A 67 -1.53 -17.74 -14.73
C TYR A 67 -2.43 -18.30 -15.83
N TYR A 68 -2.59 -17.57 -16.92
CA TYR A 68 -3.41 -17.99 -18.06
C TYR A 68 -2.58 -18.68 -19.15
N LYS A 69 -1.25 -18.59 -19.07
CA LYS A 69 -0.28 -19.26 -19.92
C LYS A 69 1.05 -19.39 -19.19
N THR A 70 1.98 -20.24 -19.66
CA THR A 70 3.35 -20.32 -19.14
C THR A 70 3.98 -18.93 -19.09
N ASN A 71 4.44 -18.50 -17.92
CA ASN A 71 5.02 -17.18 -17.65
C ASN A 71 4.14 -15.99 -18.02
N ARG A 72 2.81 -16.17 -18.10
CA ARG A 72 1.87 -15.07 -18.32
C ARG A 72 0.79 -15.08 -17.27
N GLN A 73 0.68 -13.97 -16.57
CA GLN A 73 -0.25 -13.80 -15.46
C GLN A 73 -1.08 -12.53 -15.60
N TYR A 74 -2.21 -12.52 -14.95
CA TYR A 74 -2.85 -11.28 -14.54
C TYR A 74 -3.00 -11.25 -13.02
N ASN A 75 -2.88 -10.09 -12.45
CA ASN A 75 -3.05 -9.85 -11.03
C ASN A 75 -4.01 -8.69 -10.80
N VAL A 76 -4.78 -8.81 -9.74
CA VAL A 76 -5.71 -7.77 -9.29
C VAL A 76 -5.58 -7.64 -7.79
N ARG A 77 -5.47 -6.41 -7.32
CA ARG A 77 -5.48 -6.06 -5.91
C ARG A 77 -6.58 -5.04 -5.64
N LEU A 78 -7.49 -5.38 -4.75
CA LEU A 78 -8.47 -4.46 -4.19
C LEU A 78 -8.07 -4.14 -2.75
N PHE A 79 -8.03 -2.86 -2.42
CA PHE A 79 -7.88 -2.38 -1.04
C PHE A 79 -9.07 -1.47 -0.71
N VAL A 80 -9.64 -1.67 0.47
CA VAL A 80 -10.67 -0.81 1.05
C VAL A 80 -10.27 -0.53 2.49
N GLY A 81 -10.11 0.74 2.83
CA GLY A 81 -9.79 1.19 4.16
C GLY A 81 -10.72 2.31 4.62
N LYS A 82 -11.16 2.26 5.87
CA LYS A 82 -12.02 3.29 6.46
C LYS A 82 -11.68 3.54 7.93
N PHE A 83 -11.64 4.81 8.29
CA PHE A 83 -11.70 5.23 9.68
C PHE A 83 -13.15 5.19 10.18
N ILE A 84 -13.39 4.44 11.25
CA ILE A 84 -14.68 4.42 11.97
C ILE A 84 -14.72 5.63 12.91
N LYS A 85 -13.58 5.95 13.50
CA LYS A 85 -13.36 7.13 14.33
C LYS A 85 -11.97 7.66 14.01
N ASN A 86 -11.84 8.97 13.79
CA ASN A 86 -10.57 9.63 13.58
C ASN A 86 -10.53 10.98 14.31
N ASN A 87 -9.77 11.04 15.41
CA ASN A 87 -9.48 12.23 16.18
C ASN A 87 -7.96 12.53 16.16
N THR A 88 -7.22 11.97 15.20
CA THR A 88 -5.79 12.25 15.06
C THR A 88 -5.58 13.66 14.54
N LYS A 89 -4.49 14.30 14.98
CA LYS A 89 -4.16 15.69 14.58
C LYS A 89 -3.32 15.75 13.30
N ASP A 90 -2.72 14.62 12.93
CA ASP A 90 -1.78 14.49 11.82
C ASP A 90 -2.09 13.24 10.99
N ASP A 91 -1.39 13.11 9.85
CA ASP A 91 -1.55 11.99 8.92
C ASP A 91 -0.69 10.77 9.26
N TYR A 92 -0.06 10.72 10.44
CA TYR A 92 0.85 9.64 10.80
C TYR A 92 0.19 8.24 10.76
N PHE A 93 -1.09 8.15 11.13
CA PHE A 93 -1.88 6.92 11.12
C PHE A 93 -2.79 6.79 9.90
N SER A 94 -2.80 7.77 8.99
CA SER A 94 -3.64 7.77 7.80
C SER A 94 -3.28 6.63 6.85
N PHE A 95 -4.23 6.24 6.00
CA PHE A 95 -3.92 5.32 4.90
C PHE A 95 -3.02 6.02 3.90
N SER A 96 -2.02 5.32 3.39
CA SER A 96 -1.04 5.87 2.47
C SER A 96 -1.33 5.42 1.04
N SER A 97 -1.23 6.34 0.10
CA SER A 97 -1.51 6.08 -1.31
C SER A 97 -0.32 5.48 -2.05
N PHE A 98 0.88 6.05 -1.91
CA PHE A 98 2.07 5.62 -2.62
C PHE A 98 3.31 5.41 -1.74
N ARG A 99 3.35 5.94 -0.51
CA ARG A 99 4.43 5.71 0.44
C ARG A 99 3.95 4.84 1.59
N ALA A 100 4.52 3.65 1.75
CA ALA A 100 4.16 2.81 2.88
C ALA A 100 4.65 3.42 4.20
N ARG A 101 3.80 3.43 5.21
CA ARG A 101 4.14 3.73 6.60
C ARG A 101 4.04 2.46 7.42
N ASP A 102 5.04 2.20 8.26
CA ASP A 102 5.09 0.98 9.07
C ASP A 102 5.10 1.28 10.58
N TYR A 103 4.10 2.02 11.06
CA TYR A 103 3.92 2.27 12.49
C TYR A 103 3.49 1.02 13.27
N LEU A 104 3.17 -0.08 12.59
CA LEU A 104 2.91 -1.39 13.22
C LEU A 104 4.14 -2.29 13.26
N PHE A 105 5.29 -1.86 12.74
CA PHE A 105 6.52 -2.66 12.64
C PHE A 105 6.27 -4.04 12.03
N SER A 106 5.50 -4.07 10.95
CA SER A 106 5.07 -5.32 10.31
C SER A 106 5.81 -5.63 9.01
N THR A 107 6.66 -4.73 8.53
CA THR A 107 7.33 -4.84 7.24
C THR A 107 8.85 -4.75 7.42
N ASN A 108 9.57 -5.68 6.85
CA ASN A 108 11.04 -5.57 6.76
C ASN A 108 11.38 -4.60 5.64
N LEU A 109 11.95 -3.44 5.99
CA LEU A 109 12.31 -2.38 5.07
C LEU A 109 13.84 -2.37 4.86
N LEU A 110 14.31 -3.01 3.78
CA LEU A 110 15.72 -2.96 3.40
C LEU A 110 16.01 -1.63 2.68
N GLY A 111 17.05 -0.89 3.12
CA GLY A 111 17.56 0.31 2.47
C GLY A 111 16.61 1.50 2.43
N ARG A 112 15.53 1.50 3.20
CA ARG A 112 14.53 2.57 3.15
C ARG A 112 14.94 3.84 3.90
N SER A 113 15.92 3.76 4.78
CA SER A 113 16.52 4.92 5.45
C SER A 113 17.40 5.75 4.52
N GLU A 114 17.78 5.22 3.35
CA GLU A 114 18.58 5.91 2.36
C GLU A 114 17.76 7.00 1.66
N ASN A 115 18.27 8.21 1.64
CA ASN A 115 17.63 9.34 0.96
C ASN A 115 18.06 9.47 -0.51
N SER A 116 19.09 8.72 -0.91
CA SER A 116 19.66 8.74 -2.26
C SER A 116 20.21 7.37 -2.65
N GLY A 117 20.53 7.21 -3.94
CA GLY A 117 21.10 5.98 -4.47
C GLY A 117 20.05 4.93 -4.82
N PHE A 118 20.53 3.75 -5.20
CA PHE A 118 19.70 2.66 -5.72
C PHE A 118 18.65 2.16 -4.70
N TYR A 119 19.01 2.10 -3.43
CA TYR A 119 18.09 1.60 -2.39
C TYR A 119 16.93 2.56 -2.07
N SER A 120 17.07 3.85 -2.36
CA SER A 120 15.97 4.82 -2.23
C SER A 120 14.85 4.58 -3.25
N GLN A 121 15.15 3.87 -4.33
CA GLN A 121 14.23 3.54 -5.41
C GLN A 121 13.37 2.30 -5.13
N GLN A 122 13.54 1.65 -3.98
CA GLN A 122 12.75 0.46 -3.66
C GLN A 122 11.27 0.80 -3.51
N TYR A 123 10.45 0.10 -4.30
CA TYR A 123 9.00 0.15 -4.12
C TYR A 123 8.58 -0.74 -2.94
N ILE A 124 7.86 -0.14 -2.02
CA ILE A 124 7.23 -0.84 -0.90
C ILE A 124 5.73 -0.60 -1.00
N GLY A 125 4.96 -1.69 -1.08
CA GLY A 125 3.53 -1.63 -1.26
C GLY A 125 2.83 -0.83 -0.15
N SER A 126 2.22 0.28 -0.54
CA SER A 126 1.33 1.08 0.29
C SER A 126 -0.10 0.52 0.26
N GLU A 127 -0.98 1.10 1.07
CA GLU A 127 -2.41 0.77 1.04
C GLU A 127 -3.04 1.09 -0.32
N GLY A 128 -2.76 2.26 -0.91
CA GLY A 128 -3.21 2.65 -2.24
C GLY A 128 -2.56 1.86 -3.37
N GLY A 129 -1.31 1.44 -3.18
CA GLY A 129 -0.56 0.61 -4.12
C GLY A 129 0.00 1.35 -5.32
N PHE A 130 0.02 2.69 -5.31
CA PHE A 130 0.60 3.50 -6.37
C PHE A 130 2.13 3.43 -6.39
N LYS A 131 2.72 3.47 -7.57
CA LYS A 131 4.17 3.44 -7.82
C LYS A 131 4.69 4.86 -8.09
N SER A 132 3.86 5.72 -8.66
CA SER A 132 4.15 7.14 -8.88
C SER A 132 3.62 8.01 -7.74
N LYS A 133 4.13 9.23 -7.65
CA LYS A 133 3.52 10.25 -6.79
C LYS A 133 2.14 10.60 -7.32
N ILE A 134 1.25 10.93 -6.41
CA ILE A 134 -0.09 11.45 -6.71
C ILE A 134 -0.38 12.63 -5.79
N ASN A 135 -1.38 13.44 -6.13
CA ASN A 135 -1.72 14.65 -5.38
C ASN A 135 -2.13 14.38 -3.92
N TYR A 136 -2.77 13.23 -3.68
CA TYR A 136 -3.26 12.85 -2.36
C TYR A 136 -2.41 11.74 -1.77
N GLU A 137 -1.44 12.12 -0.95
CA GLU A 137 -0.51 11.17 -0.32
C GLU A 137 -1.22 10.29 0.72
N TYR A 138 -2.21 10.83 1.41
CA TYR A 138 -2.89 10.19 2.53
C TYR A 138 -4.40 10.28 2.43
N ALA A 139 -5.07 9.29 3.07
CA ALA A 139 -6.50 9.26 3.30
C ALA A 139 -6.78 9.13 4.80
N ASN A 140 -7.42 10.13 5.40
CA ASN A 140 -7.74 10.17 6.82
C ASN A 140 -9.23 9.94 7.13
N ASP A 141 -10.07 9.65 6.12
CA ASP A 141 -11.43 9.14 6.26
C ASP A 141 -11.54 7.75 5.61
N TYR A 142 -11.49 7.65 4.28
CA TYR A 142 -11.47 6.36 3.60
C TYR A 142 -10.69 6.38 2.28
N ILE A 143 -10.28 5.18 1.85
CA ILE A 143 -9.63 4.93 0.58
C ILE A 143 -10.14 3.62 -0.01
N ILE A 144 -10.42 3.63 -1.31
CA ILE A 144 -10.73 2.45 -2.10
C ILE A 144 -9.77 2.45 -3.28
N SER A 145 -8.96 1.39 -3.42
CA SER A 145 -7.97 1.28 -4.49
C SER A 145 -8.07 -0.04 -5.22
N LEU A 146 -8.05 0.02 -6.54
CA LEU A 146 -7.99 -1.13 -7.42
C LEU A 146 -6.71 -1.03 -8.25
N ASN A 147 -5.83 -2.01 -8.11
CA ASN A 147 -4.62 -2.12 -8.91
C ASN A 147 -4.70 -3.40 -9.74
N SER A 148 -4.31 -3.34 -10.99
CA SER A 148 -4.26 -4.50 -11.86
C SER A 148 -3.00 -4.51 -12.70
N GLY A 149 -2.58 -5.72 -13.10
CA GLY A 149 -1.47 -5.94 -14.00
C GLY A 149 -1.73 -7.14 -14.88
N ILE A 150 -1.25 -7.08 -16.11
CA ILE A 150 -1.35 -8.18 -17.08
C ILE A 150 -0.04 -8.32 -17.84
N THR A 151 0.44 -9.56 -17.97
CA THR A 151 1.61 -9.85 -18.81
C THR A 151 1.23 -9.72 -20.27
N VAL A 152 1.89 -8.82 -20.98
CA VAL A 152 1.71 -8.62 -22.43
C VAL A 152 2.65 -9.54 -23.19
N TRP A 153 3.91 -9.57 -22.81
CA TRP A 153 4.93 -10.39 -23.49
C TRP A 153 6.03 -10.83 -22.52
N GLN A 154 6.24 -12.13 -22.40
CA GLN A 154 7.25 -12.75 -21.52
C GLN A 154 7.23 -12.10 -20.10
N TRP A 155 8.21 -11.25 -19.82
CA TRP A 155 8.42 -10.52 -18.57
C TRP A 155 7.98 -9.04 -18.62
N ILE A 156 7.31 -8.63 -19.72
CA ILE A 156 6.77 -7.28 -19.87
C ILE A 156 5.29 -7.30 -19.48
N GLU A 157 4.94 -6.51 -18.52
CA GLU A 157 3.58 -6.38 -18.00
C GLU A 157 3.09 -4.93 -18.08
N GLY A 158 1.85 -4.74 -18.50
CA GLY A 158 1.15 -3.48 -18.30
C GLY A 158 0.53 -3.45 -16.90
N TYR A 159 0.58 -2.31 -16.22
CA TYR A 159 -0.12 -2.13 -14.96
C TYR A 159 -0.94 -0.85 -14.93
N THR A 160 -1.99 -0.84 -14.11
CA THR A 160 -2.80 0.33 -13.83
C THR A 160 -3.28 0.30 -12.39
N GLY A 161 -3.47 1.49 -11.83
CA GLY A 161 -4.06 1.71 -10.52
C GLY A 161 -5.10 2.81 -10.59
N ILE A 162 -6.22 2.63 -9.90
CA ILE A 162 -7.23 3.66 -9.66
C ILE A 162 -7.56 3.69 -8.19
N SER A 163 -7.82 4.87 -7.65
CA SER A 163 -8.20 5.04 -6.25
C SER A 163 -9.21 6.16 -6.08
N ALA A 164 -10.14 5.95 -5.17
CA ALA A 164 -11.02 6.97 -4.62
C ALA A 164 -10.55 7.28 -3.19
N ILE A 165 -10.16 8.52 -2.94
CA ILE A 165 -9.56 8.99 -1.69
C ILE A 165 -10.47 10.08 -1.09
N LYS A 166 -10.79 9.93 0.19
CA LYS A 166 -11.57 10.90 0.94
C LYS A 166 -10.84 11.29 2.21
N ASN A 167 -10.67 12.57 2.41
CA ASN A 167 -10.20 13.17 3.65
C ASN A 167 -11.35 13.85 4.39
N LEU A 168 -11.17 14.02 5.69
CA LEU A 168 -12.11 14.78 6.51
C LEU A 168 -12.16 16.23 5.98
N ASN A 169 -13.39 16.73 5.78
CA ASN A 169 -13.66 18.10 5.29
C ASN A 169 -13.16 18.40 3.85
N GLU A 170 -12.84 17.38 3.07
CA GLU A 170 -12.49 17.52 1.65
C GLU A 170 -13.49 16.75 0.79
N ASP A 171 -13.55 17.07 -0.49
CA ASP A 171 -14.34 16.30 -1.46
C ASP A 171 -13.69 14.98 -1.82
N LEU A 172 -14.47 14.07 -2.39
CA LEU A 172 -13.97 12.79 -2.91
C LEU A 172 -13.07 13.03 -4.12
N ASN A 173 -11.86 12.49 -4.06
CA ASN A 173 -10.86 12.63 -5.11
C ASN A 173 -10.53 11.29 -5.75
N PHE A 174 -10.49 11.29 -7.09
CA PHE A 174 -10.10 10.13 -7.89
C PHE A 174 -8.67 10.29 -8.37
N GLN A 175 -7.87 9.26 -8.17
CA GLN A 175 -6.49 9.19 -8.60
C GLN A 175 -6.28 7.96 -9.48
N TYR A 176 -5.38 8.04 -10.44
CA TYR A 176 -5.04 6.93 -11.32
C TYR A 176 -3.57 6.96 -11.70
N GLU A 177 -3.07 5.81 -12.08
CA GLU A 177 -1.75 5.64 -12.69
C GLU A 177 -1.77 4.50 -13.71
N SER A 178 -0.85 4.53 -14.65
CA SER A 178 -0.58 3.43 -15.57
C SER A 178 0.89 3.42 -15.98
N GLY A 179 1.40 2.24 -16.30
CA GLY A 179 2.78 2.10 -16.71
C GLY A 179 3.12 0.70 -17.17
N ILE A 180 4.41 0.50 -17.37
CA ILE A 180 5.01 -0.79 -17.72
C ILE A 180 5.79 -1.31 -16.53
N ARG A 181 5.70 -2.62 -16.30
CA ARG A 181 6.50 -3.33 -15.32
C ARG A 181 7.32 -4.39 -16.04
N LEU A 182 8.61 -4.45 -15.75
CA LEU A 182 9.45 -5.57 -16.09
C LEU A 182 9.52 -6.53 -14.90
N ASN A 183 8.98 -7.72 -15.07
CA ASN A 183 8.96 -8.78 -14.06
C ASN A 183 10.01 -9.83 -14.44
N LEU A 184 11.29 -9.53 -14.16
CA LEU A 184 12.41 -10.35 -14.60
C LEU A 184 12.52 -11.66 -13.83
N PHE A 185 12.28 -11.62 -12.53
CA PHE A 185 12.17 -12.79 -11.66
C PHE A 185 10.90 -12.63 -10.84
N THR A 186 9.87 -13.38 -11.19
CA THR A 186 8.54 -13.29 -10.57
C THR A 186 8.63 -13.29 -9.05
N ASP A 187 8.03 -12.28 -8.43
CA ASP A 187 7.98 -12.04 -6.99
C ASP A 187 9.34 -11.68 -6.34
N TYR A 188 10.45 -11.53 -7.09
CA TYR A 188 11.76 -11.20 -6.55
C TYR A 188 12.35 -9.90 -7.10
N PHE A 189 12.22 -9.66 -8.40
CA PHE A 189 12.81 -8.47 -9.02
C PHE A 189 11.86 -7.89 -10.06
N GLU A 190 11.32 -6.73 -9.74
CA GLU A 190 10.38 -5.98 -10.57
C GLU A 190 10.88 -4.55 -10.75
N LEU A 191 10.85 -4.06 -11.99
CA LEU A 191 11.12 -2.66 -12.33
C LEU A 191 9.84 -2.01 -12.83
N TYR A 192 9.47 -0.89 -12.23
CA TYR A 192 8.29 -0.12 -12.60
C TYR A 192 8.68 1.13 -13.37
N PHE A 193 8.01 1.35 -14.49
CA PHE A 193 8.14 2.53 -15.34
C PHE A 193 6.75 3.19 -15.42
N PRO A 194 6.44 4.12 -14.53
CA PRO A 194 5.21 4.91 -14.64
C PRO A 194 5.24 5.72 -15.94
N ILE A 195 4.13 5.71 -16.69
CA ILE A 195 4.00 6.47 -17.94
C ILE A 195 3.05 7.64 -17.75
N TYR A 196 1.92 7.38 -17.09
CA TYR A 196 0.87 8.37 -16.93
C TYR A 196 0.20 8.23 -15.56
N SER A 197 0.01 9.36 -14.90
CA SER A 197 -0.69 9.44 -13.61
C SER A 197 -1.67 10.61 -13.57
N SER A 198 -2.36 10.77 -12.46
CA SER A 198 -3.21 11.95 -12.21
C SER A 198 -2.43 13.27 -12.18
N LEU A 199 -1.09 13.25 -12.13
CA LEU A 199 -0.22 14.41 -12.30
C LEU A 199 0.17 14.67 -13.76
N GLY A 200 -0.21 13.78 -14.70
CA GLY A 200 0.09 13.87 -16.11
C GLY A 200 1.12 12.86 -16.59
N ASN A 201 1.91 13.22 -17.59
CA ASN A 201 2.91 12.35 -18.19
C ASN A 201 4.17 12.32 -17.32
N GLU A 202 4.47 11.15 -16.73
CA GLU A 202 5.61 10.94 -15.82
C GLU A 202 6.97 10.96 -16.55
N LEU A 203 6.97 10.78 -17.88
CA LEU A 203 8.21 10.81 -18.68
C LEU A 203 8.76 12.24 -18.88
N ASN A 204 7.97 13.26 -18.58
CA ASN A 204 8.31 14.66 -18.75
C ASN A 204 8.54 15.40 -17.41
N GLN A 205 8.50 14.68 -16.31
CA GLN A 205 8.80 15.16 -14.96
C GLN A 205 10.18 14.60 -14.54
#